data_121b01ef605d1d99ebe12a10694e41b5
#
_entry.id   121b01ef605d1d99ebe12a10694e41b5
#
_cell.length_a   1.000
_cell.length_b   1.000
_cell.length_c   1.000
_cell.angle_alpha   90.00
_cell.angle_beta   90.00
_cell.angle_gamma   90.00
#
_symmetry.space_group_name_H-M   'P 1'
#
loop_
_entity.id
_entity.type
_entity.pdbx_description
1 polymer ?
#
loop_
_entity_poly.entity_id
_entity_poly.type
_entity_poly.pdbx_seq_one_letter_code
_entity_poly.pdbx_strand_id
1 'polypeptide(L)'
;MCSSLSILAVQAAEPASLAGQVHREVHTTTVTQTESHSSTRESASHSGWSVSRPSSLGDVVFPAMARHLPPPGMETISSQVKEEYDANYKDGVLAAVKDGTDKWGLMGTDGKWLMTPAYKSLSYAGKGVFMMAGKRGTAYVDKQGAPAVWPEEEAAPVHFFKDQGRYGIQDKNGNIVVAPTYKAVLADFSEGLAFVKDDKGEKVAIDESGRVQFAAPYDVILPYHHGLAEYQRRVSHFNWGGFLAGALIGSATHSVYYDDEVAPLTYDGVKRGYLDRVGNIVIDSKNDAVYPMTEFGTFVRNKGKLGFVNRKGQYLIAPGNYTLDDGLLDDVDGFVSLKNKENGKWGVFSMVDGAQVIDFAYDGVQFLGSQRLLLTKGDKNMLINEETGAFVAEFPTSVKWMAFLLDDYTWCWNDKKEYTIVDRNGQVQYRAAAGQIQDVKGFRNGLTPVKTKTGWGIMDHQGQWIVKPQYKDITMV
;
A
#
# COMPACT_ATOMS: atom_id res chain seq x y z
N MET A 1 -25.95 0.00 47.48
CA MET A 1 -26.49 -0.86 46.41
C MET A 1 -25.72 -0.52 45.17
N CYS A 2 -24.69 -1.32 44.89
CA CYS A 2 -23.81 -1.15 43.72
C CYS A 2 -24.45 -1.92 42.56
N SER A 3 -24.84 -1.22 41.53
CA SER A 3 -25.25 -1.84 40.26
C SER A 3 -24.01 -2.09 39.43
N SER A 4 -23.64 -3.37 39.29
CA SER A 4 -22.62 -3.88 38.41
C SER A 4 -23.08 -3.74 36.95
N LEU A 5 -22.44 -2.88 36.17
CA LEU A 5 -22.53 -2.92 34.71
C LEU A 5 -21.74 -4.14 34.20
N SER A 6 -22.48 -5.13 33.74
CA SER A 6 -21.92 -6.24 32.97
C SER A 6 -21.58 -5.74 31.58
N ILE A 7 -20.28 -5.60 31.29
CA ILE A 7 -19.81 -5.40 29.94
C ILE A 7 -19.90 -6.75 29.23
N LEU A 8 -20.89 -6.88 28.34
CA LEU A 8 -20.95 -8.00 27.40
C LEU A 8 -19.67 -7.91 26.54
N ALA A 9 -18.83 -8.93 26.68
CA ALA A 9 -17.78 -9.20 25.72
C ALA A 9 -18.47 -9.64 24.41
N VAL A 10 -18.60 -8.70 23.48
CA VAL A 10 -18.85 -9.06 22.09
C VAL A 10 -17.58 -9.72 21.61
N GLN A 11 -17.62 -11.04 21.47
CA GLN A 11 -16.66 -11.75 20.62
C GLN A 11 -16.85 -11.19 19.22
N ALA A 12 -15.96 -10.29 18.82
CA ALA A 12 -15.87 -9.87 17.45
C ALA A 12 -15.54 -11.12 16.64
N ALA A 13 -16.51 -11.58 15.86
CA ALA A 13 -16.20 -12.41 14.70
C ALA A 13 -15.18 -11.61 13.89
N GLU A 14 -14.04 -12.22 13.57
CA GLU A 14 -13.06 -11.62 12.68
C GLU A 14 -13.80 -11.16 11.43
N PRO A 15 -13.70 -9.88 11.03
CA PRO A 15 -14.28 -9.44 9.78
C PRO A 15 -13.51 -10.16 8.66
N ALA A 16 -14.19 -11.06 7.97
CA ALA A 16 -13.74 -11.57 6.70
C ALA A 16 -13.84 -10.43 5.70
N SER A 17 -12.82 -9.71 5.53
CA SER A 17 -12.46 -8.69 4.55
C SER A 17 -12.05 -7.38 5.20
N LEU A 18 -10.81 -7.27 5.50
CA LEU A 18 -10.09 -5.99 5.51
C LEU A 18 -9.65 -5.67 4.07
N ALA A 19 -10.57 -5.74 3.12
CA ALA A 19 -10.39 -5.12 1.83
C ALA A 19 -10.63 -3.63 2.03
N GLY A 20 -9.58 -2.85 2.20
CA GLY A 20 -9.65 -1.40 2.26
C GLY A 20 -8.84 -0.73 3.36
N GLN A 21 -8.27 -1.45 4.30
CA GLN A 21 -7.43 -0.81 5.30
C GLN A 21 -5.96 -1.06 5.04
N VAL A 22 -5.39 -0.11 4.34
CA VAL A 22 -3.95 0.01 4.16
C VAL A 22 -3.35 0.47 5.48
N HIS A 23 -3.13 -0.44 6.42
CA HIS A 23 -2.07 -0.26 7.38
C HIS A 23 -0.75 -0.52 6.65
N ARG A 24 -0.34 0.43 5.85
CA ARG A 24 1.01 0.42 5.31
C ARG A 24 1.96 0.89 6.39
N GLU A 25 2.70 -0.04 6.96
CA GLU A 25 4.08 0.27 7.24
C GLU A 25 4.73 0.53 5.87
N VAL A 26 5.03 1.79 5.61
CA VAL A 26 5.82 2.16 4.45
C VAL A 26 7.20 1.57 4.65
N HIS A 27 7.42 0.38 4.07
CA HIS A 27 8.75 -0.17 4.02
C HIS A 27 9.60 0.73 3.13
N THR A 28 10.59 1.34 3.75
CA THR A 28 11.65 2.05 3.05
C THR A 28 12.33 1.03 2.16
N THR A 29 12.09 1.07 0.86
CA THR A 29 12.81 0.24 -0.09
C THR A 29 14.25 0.74 -0.14
N THR A 30 15.14 0.08 0.57
CA THR A 30 16.56 0.34 0.47
C THR A 30 17.05 -0.43 -0.76
N VAL A 31 17.32 0.26 -1.84
CA VAL A 31 17.96 -0.34 -3.00
C VAL A 31 19.39 -0.70 -2.60
N THR A 32 19.66 -1.98 -2.43
CA THR A 32 21.02 -2.49 -2.23
C THR A 32 21.68 -2.61 -3.60
N GLN A 33 22.56 -1.69 -3.96
CA GLN A 33 23.40 -1.83 -5.14
C GLN A 33 24.64 -2.64 -4.82
N THR A 34 24.93 -3.61 -5.67
CA THR A 34 26.16 -4.40 -5.67
C THR A 34 27.36 -3.53 -6.04
N GLU A 35 28.40 -3.57 -5.22
CA GLU A 35 29.63 -2.78 -5.39
C GLU A 35 30.44 -3.20 -6.61
N SER A 36 30.88 -2.24 -7.41
CA SER A 36 32.06 -2.35 -8.26
C SER A 36 33.12 -1.35 -7.82
N HIS A 37 34.27 -1.85 -7.37
CA HIS A 37 35.40 -1.03 -6.95
C HIS A 37 36.08 -0.32 -8.12
N SER A 38 36.29 0.97 -8.00
CA SER A 38 37.42 1.65 -8.64
C SER A 38 37.98 2.73 -7.72
N SER A 39 39.26 2.62 -7.45
CA SER A 39 40.08 3.51 -6.63
C SER A 39 40.42 4.79 -7.39
N THR A 40 40.26 5.98 -6.80
CA THR A 40 41.13 7.15 -7.04
C THR A 40 41.04 8.23 -5.98
N ARG A 41 42.14 8.53 -5.44
CA ARG A 41 42.74 9.72 -4.76
C ARG A 41 41.86 10.79 -4.12
N GLU A 42 42.20 11.02 -2.85
CA GLU A 42 41.79 12.09 -1.97
C GLU A 42 42.17 13.49 -2.44
N SER A 43 41.20 14.41 -2.37
CA SER A 43 41.46 15.79 -2.05
C SER A 43 40.34 16.27 -1.11
N ALA A 44 40.71 16.74 0.06
CA ALA A 44 39.81 17.24 1.08
C ALA A 44 39.18 18.57 0.65
N SER A 45 37.91 18.54 0.27
CA SER A 45 37.07 19.73 0.18
C SER A 45 35.66 19.33 0.59
N HIS A 46 34.97 20.21 1.29
CA HIS A 46 33.60 20.09 1.80
C HIS A 46 32.71 19.27 0.86
N SER A 47 32.43 18.04 1.23
CA SER A 47 31.73 17.08 0.40
C SER A 47 30.21 17.27 0.48
N GLY A 48 29.73 18.34 -0.11
CA GLY A 48 28.32 18.43 -0.47
C GLY A 48 28.16 17.92 -1.91
N TRP A 49 27.35 16.86 -2.12
CA TRP A 49 26.91 16.56 -3.48
C TRP A 49 26.18 17.78 -4.03
N SER A 50 26.48 18.18 -5.27
CA SER A 50 25.85 19.32 -5.93
C SER A 50 24.76 18.86 -6.85
N VAL A 51 23.64 19.58 -6.84
CA VAL A 51 22.61 19.50 -7.89
C VAL A 51 23.20 20.14 -9.13
N SER A 52 23.57 19.37 -10.14
CA SER A 52 23.96 19.91 -11.43
C SER A 52 22.80 19.82 -12.41
N ARG A 53 22.46 20.93 -13.05
CA ARG A 53 21.75 20.85 -14.32
C ARG A 53 22.75 20.29 -15.34
N PRO A 54 22.39 19.24 -16.08
CA PRO A 54 23.34 18.68 -17.06
C PRO A 54 23.62 19.72 -18.14
N SER A 55 24.88 20.03 -18.29
CA SER A 55 25.36 20.87 -19.37
C SER A 55 25.44 20.18 -20.74
N SER A 56 25.10 18.89 -20.80
CA SER A 56 25.32 18.07 -22.00
C SER A 56 24.22 17.09 -22.40
N LEU A 57 23.20 16.89 -21.58
CA LEU A 57 21.97 16.25 -22.01
C LEU A 57 20.98 17.38 -22.22
N GLY A 58 20.66 17.69 -23.48
CA GLY A 58 19.54 18.58 -23.79
C GLY A 58 18.32 18.14 -22.99
N ASP A 59 17.37 19.03 -22.75
CA ASP A 59 16.16 18.75 -22.00
C ASP A 59 15.60 17.39 -22.43
N VAL A 60 15.98 16.32 -21.70
CA VAL A 60 15.45 14.98 -21.96
C VAL A 60 14.03 15.02 -21.46
N VAL A 61 13.13 15.25 -22.39
CA VAL A 61 11.70 15.31 -22.13
C VAL A 61 11.13 13.96 -22.57
N PHE A 62 10.39 13.33 -21.68
CA PHE A 62 9.56 12.16 -21.99
C PHE A 62 8.11 12.63 -22.20
N PRO A 63 7.78 13.35 -23.30
CA PRO A 63 6.48 14.00 -23.48
C PRO A 63 5.33 12.99 -23.56
N ALA A 64 5.65 11.72 -23.78
CA ALA A 64 4.68 10.64 -23.74
C ALA A 64 4.05 10.47 -22.36
N MET A 65 4.79 10.66 -21.25
CA MET A 65 4.27 10.42 -19.91
C MET A 65 3.01 11.24 -19.60
N ALA A 66 3.04 12.53 -19.86
CA ALA A 66 1.91 13.44 -19.59
C ALA A 66 0.59 13.03 -20.28
N ARG A 67 0.66 12.33 -21.40
CA ARG A 67 -0.52 11.89 -22.18
C ARG A 67 -1.13 10.59 -21.67
N HIS A 68 -0.41 9.87 -20.80
CA HIS A 68 -0.77 8.53 -20.35
C HIS A 68 -1.00 8.47 -18.83
N LEU A 69 -1.18 9.63 -18.18
CA LEU A 69 -1.60 9.74 -16.79
C LEU A 69 -3.06 9.29 -16.62
N PRO A 70 -3.44 8.85 -15.41
CA PRO A 70 -4.83 8.57 -15.09
C PRO A 70 -5.72 9.79 -15.39
N PRO A 71 -6.96 9.55 -15.86
CA PRO A 71 -7.91 10.64 -16.07
C PRO A 71 -8.13 11.44 -14.78
N PRO A 72 -8.37 12.76 -14.87
CA PRO A 72 -8.75 13.55 -13.70
C PRO A 72 -9.97 12.95 -13.00
N GLY A 73 -9.91 12.84 -11.67
CA GLY A 73 -10.98 12.28 -10.84
C GLY A 73 -10.91 10.77 -10.67
N MET A 74 -9.91 10.08 -11.21
CA MET A 74 -9.64 8.70 -10.83
C MET A 74 -8.96 8.71 -9.45
N GLU A 75 -9.65 8.16 -8.46
CA GLU A 75 -9.10 8.01 -7.12
C GLU A 75 -8.07 6.90 -7.15
N THR A 76 -6.82 7.23 -6.79
CA THR A 76 -5.77 6.27 -6.55
C THR A 76 -5.67 5.97 -5.06
N ILE A 77 -5.09 4.83 -4.68
CA ILE A 77 -4.82 4.52 -3.26
C ILE A 77 -3.98 5.64 -2.62
N SER A 78 -3.03 6.19 -3.36
CA SER A 78 -2.21 7.32 -2.92
C SER A 78 -3.02 8.57 -2.62
N SER A 79 -4.05 8.89 -3.41
CA SER A 79 -4.91 10.06 -3.16
C SER A 79 -5.77 9.87 -1.92
N GLN A 80 -6.34 8.70 -1.71
CA GLN A 80 -7.15 8.38 -0.53
C GLN A 80 -6.32 8.45 0.76
N VAL A 81 -5.13 7.83 0.76
CA VAL A 81 -4.21 7.88 1.90
C VAL A 81 -3.78 9.31 2.22
N LYS A 82 -3.50 10.12 1.18
CA LYS A 82 -3.18 11.53 1.38
C LYS A 82 -4.32 12.30 2.02
N GLU A 83 -5.55 12.09 1.56
CA GLU A 83 -6.72 12.75 2.12
C GLU A 83 -6.92 12.42 3.60
N GLU A 84 -6.69 11.17 4.00
CA GLU A 84 -6.74 10.75 5.41
C GLU A 84 -5.66 11.43 6.25
N TYR A 85 -4.42 11.50 5.78
CA TYR A 85 -3.35 12.19 6.49
C TYR A 85 -3.63 13.70 6.63
N ASP A 86 -4.10 14.32 5.57
CA ASP A 86 -4.45 15.74 5.58
C ASP A 86 -5.62 16.02 6.55
N ALA A 87 -6.61 15.12 6.62
CA ALA A 87 -7.72 15.22 7.55
C ALA A 87 -7.26 15.11 9.01
N ASN A 88 -6.40 14.13 9.33
CA ASN A 88 -5.84 13.98 10.68
C ASN A 88 -5.05 15.22 11.12
N TYR A 89 -4.23 15.76 10.23
CA TYR A 89 -3.46 16.97 10.52
C TYR A 89 -4.36 18.18 10.76
N LYS A 90 -5.39 18.39 9.93
CA LYS A 90 -6.42 19.43 10.12
C LYS A 90 -7.17 19.27 11.42
N ASP A 91 -7.43 18.04 11.83
CA ASP A 91 -8.04 17.70 13.12
C ASP A 91 -7.08 17.88 14.31
N GLY A 92 -5.86 18.32 14.06
CA GLY A 92 -4.87 18.63 15.07
C GLY A 92 -4.09 17.43 15.58
N VAL A 93 -4.13 16.29 14.89
CA VAL A 93 -3.34 15.09 15.24
C VAL A 93 -2.05 15.07 14.45
N LEU A 94 -0.91 15.04 15.13
CA LEU A 94 0.42 15.03 14.51
C LEU A 94 0.98 13.61 14.41
N ALA A 95 1.01 12.88 15.52
CA ALA A 95 1.69 11.59 15.57
C ALA A 95 1.21 10.69 16.71
N ALA A 96 1.37 9.38 16.55
CA ALA A 96 1.46 8.42 17.63
C ALA A 96 2.92 8.39 18.14
N VAL A 97 3.12 8.49 19.45
CA VAL A 97 4.44 8.68 20.08
C VAL A 97 4.64 7.66 21.18
N LYS A 98 5.76 6.94 21.12
CA LYS A 98 6.19 5.96 22.12
C LYS A 98 7.16 6.62 23.11
N ASP A 99 6.78 6.66 24.37
CA ASP A 99 7.57 7.29 25.43
C ASP A 99 8.65 6.38 26.03
N GLY A 100 9.35 6.89 27.04
CA GLY A 100 10.39 6.17 27.78
C GLY A 100 9.88 4.93 28.54
N THR A 101 8.56 4.82 28.79
CA THR A 101 7.94 3.68 29.48
C THR A 101 7.46 2.58 28.53
N ASP A 102 7.79 2.66 27.24
CA ASP A 102 7.31 1.77 26.17
C ASP A 102 5.80 1.82 25.94
N LYS A 103 5.20 2.99 26.19
CA LYS A 103 3.79 3.25 25.93
C LYS A 103 3.60 4.25 24.83
N TRP A 104 2.55 4.04 24.05
CA TRP A 104 2.12 4.93 22.98
C TRP A 104 1.04 5.90 23.47
N GLY A 105 1.09 7.13 22.97
CA GLY A 105 0.08 8.16 23.11
C GLY A 105 -0.09 8.93 21.80
N LEU A 106 -1.02 9.87 21.75
CA LEU A 106 -1.21 10.77 20.60
C LEU A 106 -0.68 12.16 20.93
N MET A 107 0.01 12.75 19.95
CA MET A 107 0.52 14.10 20.02
C MET A 107 -0.22 14.99 19.03
N GLY A 108 -0.61 16.16 19.47
CA GLY A 108 -1.25 17.17 18.64
C GLY A 108 -0.26 17.95 17.80
N THR A 109 -0.77 18.67 16.81
CA THR A 109 0.01 19.53 15.90
C THR A 109 0.75 20.67 16.62
N ASP A 110 0.34 20.98 17.86
CA ASP A 110 1.03 21.92 18.74
C ASP A 110 2.16 21.29 19.58
N GLY A 111 2.45 20.00 19.36
CA GLY A 111 3.46 19.23 20.10
C GLY A 111 3.04 18.80 21.51
N LYS A 112 1.79 19.01 21.90
CA LYS A 112 1.25 18.58 23.20
C LYS A 112 0.53 17.24 23.09
N TRP A 113 0.40 16.58 24.23
CA TRP A 113 -0.36 15.34 24.30
C TRP A 113 -1.85 15.59 24.12
N LEU A 114 -2.46 14.97 23.09
CA LEU A 114 -3.90 14.76 22.99
C LEU A 114 -4.30 13.59 23.87
N MET A 115 -3.50 12.53 23.85
CA MET A 115 -3.68 11.32 24.65
C MET A 115 -2.32 10.93 25.24
N THR A 116 -2.24 10.95 26.56
CA THR A 116 -0.98 10.62 27.25
C THR A 116 -0.58 9.17 27.03
N PRO A 117 0.73 8.83 27.01
CA PRO A 117 1.21 7.47 26.78
C PRO A 117 0.68 6.48 27.81
N ALA A 118 -0.18 5.58 27.39
CA ALA A 118 -0.79 4.55 28.22
C ALA A 118 -0.94 3.19 27.51
N TYR A 119 -0.81 3.16 26.21
CA TYR A 119 -1.19 2.04 25.36
C TYR A 119 0.01 1.22 24.91
N LYS A 120 -0.14 -0.09 24.76
CA LYS A 120 0.91 -0.99 24.25
C LYS A 120 1.15 -0.81 22.75
N SER A 121 0.10 -0.56 22.01
CA SER A 121 0.12 -0.15 20.61
C SER A 121 -0.99 0.87 20.39
N LEU A 122 -0.78 1.74 19.42
CA LEU A 122 -1.73 2.75 18.99
C LEU A 122 -1.48 2.96 17.49
N SER A 123 -2.52 2.78 16.69
CA SER A 123 -2.47 2.98 15.25
C SER A 123 -3.75 3.64 14.76
N TYR A 124 -3.65 4.39 13.68
CA TYR A 124 -4.83 4.99 13.08
C TYR A 124 -5.68 3.92 12.38
N ALA A 125 -6.98 3.97 12.60
CA ALA A 125 -7.95 3.01 12.05
C ALA A 125 -8.89 3.63 10.99
N GLY A 126 -8.69 4.89 10.66
CA GLY A 126 -9.53 5.64 9.71
C GLY A 126 -10.56 6.54 10.40
N LYS A 127 -11.01 7.60 9.71
CA LYS A 127 -12.10 8.50 10.13
C LYS A 127 -11.95 9.06 11.57
N GLY A 128 -10.72 9.38 11.97
CA GLY A 128 -10.42 9.92 13.31
C GLY A 128 -10.47 8.90 14.46
N VAL A 129 -10.55 7.62 14.14
CA VAL A 129 -10.56 6.52 15.10
C VAL A 129 -9.17 5.87 15.17
N PHE A 130 -8.76 5.54 16.39
CA PHE A 130 -7.49 4.88 16.66
C PHE A 130 -7.74 3.50 17.28
N MET A 131 -7.00 2.52 16.77
CA MET A 131 -6.99 1.16 17.30
C MET A 131 -5.90 1.04 18.36
N MET A 132 -6.27 0.55 19.53
CA MET A 132 -5.34 0.25 20.60
C MET A 132 -5.38 -1.23 20.97
N ALA A 133 -4.21 -1.85 21.15
CA ALA A 133 -4.12 -3.18 21.71
C ALA A 133 -3.75 -3.13 23.19
N GLY A 134 -4.45 -3.95 23.97
CA GLY A 134 -4.24 -4.11 25.38
C GLY A 134 -4.21 -5.60 25.80
N LYS A 135 -4.05 -5.85 27.10
CA LYS A 135 -4.05 -7.23 27.64
C LYS A 135 -5.38 -7.97 27.45
N ARG A 136 -6.48 -7.25 27.20
CA ARG A 136 -7.85 -7.80 27.08
C ARG A 136 -8.39 -7.81 25.65
N GLY A 137 -7.54 -7.54 24.64
CA GLY A 137 -7.92 -7.47 23.24
C GLY A 137 -7.72 -6.07 22.63
N THR A 138 -8.33 -5.87 21.48
CA THR A 138 -8.30 -4.61 20.72
C THR A 138 -9.52 -3.75 21.09
N ALA A 139 -9.33 -2.45 21.21
CA ALA A 139 -10.40 -1.47 21.40
C ALA A 139 -10.14 -0.24 20.52
N TYR A 140 -11.18 0.53 20.29
CA TYR A 140 -11.14 1.72 19.44
C TYR A 140 -11.42 2.96 20.29
N VAL A 141 -10.70 4.03 20.01
CA VAL A 141 -10.81 5.31 20.71
C VAL A 141 -10.74 6.46 19.71
N ASP A 142 -11.32 7.58 20.05
CA ASP A 142 -11.11 8.84 19.36
C ASP A 142 -9.78 9.50 19.78
N LYS A 143 -9.48 10.66 19.21
CA LYS A 143 -8.26 11.42 19.53
C LYS A 143 -8.17 11.91 20.98
N GLN A 144 -9.27 11.90 21.73
CA GLN A 144 -9.33 12.23 23.16
C GLN A 144 -9.24 10.98 24.05
N GLY A 145 -9.20 9.79 23.46
CA GLY A 145 -9.19 8.53 24.20
C GLY A 145 -10.56 8.06 24.66
N ALA A 146 -11.65 8.71 24.18
CA ALA A 146 -13.00 8.24 24.45
C ALA A 146 -13.33 7.00 23.60
N PRO A 147 -14.12 6.04 24.10
CA PRO A 147 -14.50 4.88 23.33
C PRO A 147 -15.14 5.27 21.98
N ALA A 148 -14.62 4.68 20.91
CA ALA A 148 -15.12 4.85 19.55
C ALA A 148 -15.55 3.50 18.96
N VAL A 149 -16.36 3.55 17.94
CA VAL A 149 -16.73 2.38 17.15
C VAL A 149 -15.83 2.37 15.93
N TRP A 150 -15.44 1.16 15.47
CA TRP A 150 -14.73 1.01 14.20
C TRP A 150 -15.51 1.76 13.11
N PRO A 151 -14.84 2.63 12.32
CA PRO A 151 -15.51 3.32 11.23
C PRO A 151 -15.92 2.28 10.18
N GLU A 152 -17.16 1.79 10.28
CA GLU A 152 -17.68 0.90 9.25
C GLU A 152 -17.66 1.65 7.91
N GLU A 153 -17.16 1.00 6.84
CA GLU A 153 -17.58 1.35 5.49
C GLU A 153 -19.10 1.43 5.48
N GLU A 154 -19.71 2.29 4.66
CA GLU A 154 -21.17 2.41 4.59
C GLU A 154 -21.75 1.01 4.57
N ALA A 155 -22.34 0.63 5.69
CA ALA A 155 -22.80 -0.74 5.90
C ALA A 155 -23.73 -1.09 4.75
N ALA A 156 -23.48 -2.22 4.11
CA ALA A 156 -24.37 -2.72 3.08
C ALA A 156 -25.83 -2.62 3.58
N PRO A 157 -26.80 -2.26 2.74
CA PRO A 157 -28.18 -2.06 3.16
C PRO A 157 -28.76 -3.28 3.87
N VAL A 158 -28.14 -4.43 3.68
CA VAL A 158 -28.46 -5.70 4.34
C VAL A 158 -27.20 -6.38 4.86
N HIS A 159 -27.34 -7.24 5.87
CA HIS A 159 -26.25 -8.03 6.43
C HIS A 159 -26.74 -9.43 6.83
N PHE A 160 -25.80 -10.36 6.91
CA PHE A 160 -26.10 -11.71 7.36
C PHE A 160 -26.29 -11.77 8.89
N PHE A 161 -27.28 -12.55 9.32
CA PHE A 161 -27.42 -12.96 10.71
C PHE A 161 -27.47 -14.48 10.82
N LYS A 162 -27.14 -15.02 11.97
CA LYS A 162 -27.13 -16.45 12.20
C LYS A 162 -28.17 -16.85 13.23
N ASP A 163 -29.00 -17.82 12.89
CA ASP A 163 -29.94 -18.44 13.80
C ASP A 163 -29.96 -19.96 13.56
N GLN A 164 -29.99 -20.76 14.64
CA GLN A 164 -30.02 -22.22 14.64
C GLN A 164 -29.01 -22.89 13.68
N GLY A 165 -27.83 -22.28 13.57
CA GLY A 165 -26.73 -22.80 12.73
C GLY A 165 -26.82 -22.45 11.24
N ARG A 166 -27.85 -21.70 10.82
CA ARG A 166 -28.04 -21.22 9.45
C ARG A 166 -27.94 -19.70 9.39
N TYR A 167 -27.66 -19.17 8.20
CA TYR A 167 -27.56 -17.75 7.95
C TYR A 167 -28.81 -17.26 7.19
N GLY A 168 -29.37 -16.15 7.64
CA GLY A 168 -30.41 -15.37 6.97
C GLY A 168 -29.89 -14.00 6.60
N ILE A 169 -30.72 -13.17 5.98
CA ILE A 169 -30.42 -11.80 5.62
C ILE A 169 -31.40 -10.90 6.35
N GLN A 170 -30.90 -9.82 6.97
CA GLN A 170 -31.71 -8.77 7.58
C GLN A 170 -31.25 -7.39 7.14
N ASP A 171 -32.16 -6.42 7.16
CA ASP A 171 -31.86 -5.02 6.89
C ASP A 171 -31.18 -4.35 8.09
N LYS A 172 -30.75 -3.11 7.93
CA LYS A 172 -30.12 -2.29 8.98
C LYS A 172 -31.04 -2.05 10.21
N ASN A 173 -32.33 -2.26 10.07
CA ASN A 173 -33.32 -2.10 11.16
C ASN A 173 -33.60 -3.45 11.86
N GLY A 174 -33.00 -4.55 11.43
CA GLY A 174 -33.23 -5.89 11.95
C GLY A 174 -34.43 -6.61 11.35
N ASN A 175 -35.09 -6.06 10.32
CA ASN A 175 -36.15 -6.75 9.62
C ASN A 175 -35.59 -7.90 8.78
N ILE A 176 -36.20 -9.08 8.89
CA ILE A 176 -35.78 -10.24 8.16
C ILE A 176 -36.17 -10.09 6.68
N VAL A 177 -35.15 -10.05 5.81
CA VAL A 177 -35.30 -10.07 4.34
C VAL A 177 -35.35 -11.51 3.83
N VAL A 178 -34.46 -12.36 4.36
CA VAL A 178 -34.43 -13.82 4.06
C VAL A 178 -34.29 -14.58 5.36
N ALA A 179 -35.21 -15.52 5.59
CA ALA A 179 -35.14 -16.39 6.76
C ALA A 179 -33.84 -17.22 6.76
N PRO A 180 -33.34 -17.68 7.93
CA PRO A 180 -32.12 -18.47 8.02
C PRO A 180 -32.17 -19.76 7.19
N THR A 181 -31.54 -19.72 6.01
CA THR A 181 -31.60 -20.78 4.99
C THR A 181 -30.20 -21.25 4.58
N TYR A 182 -29.23 -20.34 4.52
CA TYR A 182 -27.90 -20.62 3.99
C TYR A 182 -27.05 -21.43 4.99
N LYS A 183 -26.29 -22.40 4.49
CA LYS A 183 -25.38 -23.22 5.30
C LYS A 183 -24.10 -22.46 5.68
N ALA A 184 -23.64 -21.58 4.83
CA ALA A 184 -22.46 -20.76 5.07
C ALA A 184 -22.50 -19.45 4.26
N VAL A 185 -21.88 -18.41 4.78
CA VAL A 185 -21.48 -17.23 4.06
C VAL A 185 -20.05 -17.46 3.57
N LEU A 186 -19.80 -17.33 2.28
CA LEU A 186 -18.48 -17.52 1.65
C LEU A 186 -17.79 -16.17 1.44
N ALA A 187 -18.57 -15.15 1.10
CA ALA A 187 -18.15 -13.75 1.07
C ALA A 187 -19.37 -12.86 1.36
N ASP A 188 -19.17 -11.83 2.16
CA ASP A 188 -20.20 -10.92 2.61
C ASP A 188 -20.68 -10.00 1.47
N PHE A 189 -21.78 -9.25 1.70
CA PHE A 189 -22.28 -8.31 0.72
C PHE A 189 -21.27 -7.24 0.39
N SER A 190 -21.00 -7.11 -0.89
CA SER A 190 -20.24 -6.03 -1.49
C SER A 190 -20.82 -5.72 -2.86
N GLU A 191 -21.00 -4.45 -3.15
CA GLU A 191 -21.60 -3.98 -4.41
C GLU A 191 -22.94 -4.66 -4.75
N GLY A 192 -23.74 -4.98 -3.72
CA GLY A 192 -25.06 -5.58 -3.86
C GLY A 192 -25.08 -7.09 -4.11
N LEU A 193 -23.95 -7.77 -4.04
CA LEU A 193 -23.84 -9.21 -4.21
C LEU A 193 -23.07 -9.85 -3.04
N ALA A 194 -23.44 -11.08 -2.69
CA ALA A 194 -22.75 -11.90 -1.72
C ALA A 194 -22.59 -13.34 -2.24
N PHE A 195 -21.70 -14.10 -1.63
CA PHE A 195 -21.53 -15.51 -1.97
C PHE A 195 -21.87 -16.39 -0.78
N VAL A 196 -22.71 -17.37 -1.02
CA VAL A 196 -23.21 -18.28 0.03
C VAL A 196 -23.16 -19.74 -0.42
N LYS A 197 -23.26 -20.62 0.58
CA LYS A 197 -23.59 -22.02 0.37
C LYS A 197 -25.07 -22.20 0.70
N ASP A 198 -25.86 -22.55 -0.29
CA ASP A 198 -27.32 -22.71 -0.16
C ASP A 198 -27.72 -23.93 0.68
N ASP A 199 -29.03 -24.18 0.79
CA ASP A 199 -29.60 -25.31 1.54
C ASP A 199 -29.25 -26.68 0.92
N LYS A 200 -29.00 -26.74 -0.39
CA LYS A 200 -28.53 -27.95 -1.09
C LYS A 200 -27.03 -28.15 -0.93
N GLY A 201 -26.31 -27.10 -0.55
CA GLY A 201 -24.86 -27.12 -0.41
C GLY A 201 -24.14 -26.60 -1.65
N GLU A 202 -24.86 -26.02 -2.59
CA GLU A 202 -24.30 -25.37 -3.77
C GLU A 202 -23.74 -24.00 -3.43
N LYS A 203 -22.64 -23.63 -4.05
CA LYS A 203 -22.03 -22.31 -3.89
C LYS A 203 -22.61 -21.39 -4.98
N VAL A 204 -23.25 -20.30 -4.54
CA VAL A 204 -23.97 -19.39 -5.41
C VAL A 204 -23.71 -17.92 -5.04
N ALA A 205 -23.78 -17.05 -6.01
CA ALA A 205 -23.90 -15.62 -5.81
C ALA A 205 -25.39 -15.26 -5.62
N ILE A 206 -25.68 -14.40 -4.66
CA ILE A 206 -27.03 -13.90 -4.37
C ILE A 206 -27.04 -12.38 -4.33
N ASP A 207 -28.18 -11.78 -4.67
CA ASP A 207 -28.43 -10.36 -4.44
C ASP A 207 -28.96 -10.09 -3.01
N GLU A 208 -29.13 -8.83 -2.67
CA GLU A 208 -29.60 -8.38 -1.35
C GLU A 208 -31.00 -8.91 -0.97
N SER A 209 -31.79 -9.36 -1.94
CA SER A 209 -33.08 -10.00 -1.71
C SER A 209 -32.98 -11.53 -1.55
N GLY A 210 -31.77 -12.08 -1.64
CA GLY A 210 -31.50 -13.52 -1.55
C GLY A 210 -31.74 -14.29 -2.84
N ARG A 211 -31.99 -13.63 -3.98
CA ARG A 211 -32.16 -14.31 -5.27
C ARG A 211 -30.82 -14.74 -5.82
N VAL A 212 -30.75 -15.99 -6.23
CA VAL A 212 -29.57 -16.55 -6.89
C VAL A 212 -29.35 -15.87 -8.22
N GLN A 213 -28.15 -15.35 -8.44
CA GLN A 213 -27.73 -14.70 -9.66
C GLN A 213 -26.98 -15.67 -10.59
N PHE A 214 -26.04 -16.43 -10.04
CA PHE A 214 -25.28 -17.46 -10.77
C PHE A 214 -24.61 -18.44 -9.81
N ALA A 215 -24.18 -19.59 -10.36
CA ALA A 215 -23.39 -20.58 -9.60
C ALA A 215 -21.92 -20.17 -9.52
N ALA A 216 -21.33 -20.29 -8.34
CA ALA A 216 -19.95 -19.92 -8.06
C ALA A 216 -19.14 -21.09 -7.47
N PRO A 217 -18.87 -22.17 -8.23
CA PRO A 217 -18.30 -23.44 -7.74
C PRO A 217 -16.78 -23.34 -7.53
N TYR A 218 -16.33 -22.30 -6.84
CA TYR A 218 -14.91 -22.06 -6.55
C TYR A 218 -14.55 -22.48 -5.13
N ASP A 219 -13.27 -22.81 -4.89
CA ASP A 219 -12.81 -23.20 -3.56
C ASP A 219 -12.84 -22.05 -2.58
N VAL A 220 -12.34 -20.89 -3.02
CA VAL A 220 -12.41 -19.61 -2.32
C VAL A 220 -12.98 -18.57 -3.28
N ILE A 221 -13.76 -17.65 -2.79
CA ILE A 221 -14.24 -16.49 -3.50
C ILE A 221 -14.26 -15.30 -2.53
N LEU A 222 -13.78 -14.17 -3.01
CA LEU A 222 -13.71 -12.93 -2.24
C LEU A 222 -14.87 -12.01 -2.60
N PRO A 223 -15.22 -11.02 -1.75
CA PRO A 223 -16.22 -10.02 -2.05
C PRO A 223 -15.90 -9.26 -3.33
N TYR A 224 -16.91 -8.66 -3.93
CA TYR A 224 -16.71 -7.79 -5.09
C TYR A 224 -15.92 -6.54 -4.70
N HIS A 225 -15.04 -6.13 -5.59
CA HIS A 225 -14.32 -4.88 -5.51
C HIS A 225 -14.18 -4.27 -6.89
N HIS A 226 -14.76 -3.08 -7.09
CA HIS A 226 -14.81 -2.38 -8.38
C HIS A 226 -15.32 -3.26 -9.54
N GLY A 227 -16.41 -3.99 -9.28
CA GLY A 227 -17.11 -4.80 -10.28
C GLY A 227 -16.50 -6.17 -10.55
N LEU A 228 -15.45 -6.59 -9.85
CA LEU A 228 -14.82 -7.89 -10.01
C LEU A 228 -14.73 -8.62 -8.67
N ALA A 229 -14.92 -9.94 -8.69
CA ALA A 229 -14.66 -10.82 -7.55
C ALA A 229 -13.48 -11.74 -7.87
N GLU A 230 -12.52 -11.81 -6.96
CA GLU A 230 -11.44 -12.81 -7.05
C GLU A 230 -11.98 -14.18 -6.69
N TYR A 231 -11.66 -15.17 -7.49
CA TYR A 231 -11.89 -16.58 -7.15
C TYR A 231 -10.60 -17.38 -7.19
N GLN A 232 -10.54 -18.45 -6.39
CA GLN A 232 -9.39 -19.33 -6.32
C GLN A 232 -9.82 -20.78 -6.53
N ARG A 233 -8.97 -21.54 -7.23
CA ARG A 233 -9.09 -22.98 -7.42
C ARG A 233 -7.86 -23.67 -6.88
N ARG A 234 -8.07 -24.78 -6.17
CA ARG A 234 -6.98 -25.65 -5.69
C ARG A 234 -6.48 -26.54 -6.82
N VAL A 235 -5.18 -26.77 -6.86
CA VAL A 235 -4.57 -27.81 -7.71
C VAL A 235 -4.15 -29.01 -6.87
N SER A 236 -4.06 -30.18 -7.49
CA SER A 236 -4.14 -31.50 -6.87
C SER A 236 -2.97 -31.99 -6.00
N HIS A 237 -2.04 -31.14 -5.57
CA HIS A 237 -0.92 -31.52 -4.69
C HIS A 237 -0.72 -30.51 -3.56
N PHE A 238 -1.71 -30.41 -2.67
CA PHE A 238 -1.78 -29.33 -1.70
C PHE A 238 -1.40 -29.75 -0.27
N ASN A 239 -0.49 -29.01 0.36
CA ASN A 239 -0.18 -29.15 1.78
C ASN A 239 -1.04 -28.16 2.60
N TRP A 240 -2.08 -28.67 3.26
CA TRP A 240 -3.07 -27.91 4.02
C TRP A 240 -2.51 -27.08 5.18
N GLY A 241 -1.37 -27.51 5.75
CA GLY A 241 -0.78 -26.82 6.92
C GLY A 241 -0.19 -25.45 6.59
N GLY A 242 0.42 -25.30 5.41
CA GLY A 242 0.99 -24.02 4.97
C GLY A 242 -0.06 -23.00 4.51
N PHE A 243 -1.18 -23.48 3.94
CA PHE A 243 -2.24 -22.63 3.42
C PHE A 243 -2.99 -21.85 4.51
N LEU A 244 -3.37 -22.51 5.60
CA LEU A 244 -4.06 -21.81 6.70
C LEU A 244 -3.19 -20.74 7.35
N ALA A 245 -1.88 -21.00 7.46
CA ALA A 245 -0.93 -19.99 7.92
C ALA A 245 -0.77 -18.85 6.91
N GLY A 246 -0.66 -19.14 5.61
CA GLY A 246 -0.51 -18.16 4.55
C GLY A 246 -1.77 -17.32 4.30
N ALA A 247 -2.97 -17.93 4.35
CA ALA A 247 -4.23 -17.22 4.18
C ALA A 247 -4.53 -16.28 5.38
N LEU A 248 -4.17 -16.69 6.60
CA LEU A 248 -4.27 -15.85 7.79
C LEU A 248 -3.25 -14.71 7.79
N ILE A 249 -2.06 -14.93 7.23
CA ILE A 249 -1.03 -13.89 7.11
C ILE A 249 -1.32 -12.99 5.91
N GLY A 250 -1.78 -13.52 4.79
CA GLY A 250 -2.12 -12.76 3.58
C GLY A 250 -3.35 -11.86 3.71
N SER A 251 -4.29 -12.18 4.60
CA SER A 251 -5.40 -11.28 4.94
C SER A 251 -5.00 -10.18 5.94
N ALA A 252 -3.90 -10.37 6.67
CA ALA A 252 -3.40 -9.41 7.65
C ALA A 252 -2.30 -8.48 7.10
N THR A 253 -1.66 -8.87 6.00
CA THR A 253 -0.61 -8.08 5.36
C THR A 253 -0.86 -8.05 3.87
N HIS A 254 -1.26 -6.90 3.34
CA HIS A 254 -1.38 -6.66 1.89
C HIS A 254 -0.01 -6.57 1.19
N SER A 255 1.08 -6.85 1.90
CA SER A 255 2.40 -7.03 1.32
C SER A 255 2.60 -8.49 0.94
N VAL A 256 2.02 -8.89 -0.17
CA VAL A 256 2.47 -10.10 -0.83
C VAL A 256 3.77 -9.75 -1.54
N TYR A 257 4.89 -10.20 -0.99
CA TYR A 257 6.17 -10.13 -1.66
C TYR A 257 6.08 -10.94 -2.97
N TYR A 258 6.21 -10.26 -4.07
CA TYR A 258 6.32 -10.87 -5.37
C TYR A 258 7.80 -11.04 -5.70
N ASP A 259 8.35 -12.18 -5.35
CA ASP A 259 9.62 -12.64 -5.90
C ASP A 259 9.33 -13.28 -7.27
N ASP A 260 9.85 -12.69 -8.32
CA ASP A 260 9.63 -13.14 -9.69
C ASP A 260 10.32 -14.48 -9.98
N GLU A 261 11.25 -14.93 -9.13
CA GLU A 261 11.93 -16.23 -9.23
C GLU A 261 11.19 -17.34 -8.46
N VAL A 262 10.44 -17.02 -7.46
CA VAL A 262 9.50 -17.92 -6.81
C VAL A 262 8.17 -17.72 -7.51
N ALA A 263 7.71 -18.68 -8.30
CA ALA A 263 6.43 -18.61 -8.97
C ALA A 263 5.39 -18.16 -7.94
N PRO A 264 5.07 -16.87 -7.87
CA PRO A 264 4.58 -16.29 -6.63
C PRO A 264 3.17 -16.68 -6.35
N LEU A 265 2.66 -17.57 -7.10
CA LEU A 265 1.24 -17.51 -7.10
C LEU A 265 0.64 -18.81 -7.36
N THR A 266 1.43 -19.75 -7.41
CA THR A 266 1.11 -21.03 -6.85
C THR A 266 1.51 -20.98 -5.39
N TYR A 267 0.83 -20.17 -4.59
CA TYR A 267 0.75 -20.50 -3.19
C TYR A 267 0.32 -21.94 -3.11
N ASP A 268 1.28 -22.83 -3.03
CA ASP A 268 1.07 -24.25 -2.81
C ASP A 268 -0.19 -24.84 -3.49
N GLY A 269 -0.36 -24.55 -4.79
CA GLY A 269 -1.46 -25.15 -5.52
C GLY A 269 -2.77 -24.37 -5.57
N VAL A 270 -2.78 -23.08 -5.32
CA VAL A 270 -3.94 -22.21 -5.56
C VAL A 270 -3.75 -21.38 -6.82
N LYS A 271 -4.72 -21.44 -7.74
CA LYS A 271 -4.77 -20.59 -8.94
C LYS A 271 -5.89 -19.55 -8.81
N ARG A 272 -5.55 -18.31 -9.08
CA ARG A 272 -6.43 -17.15 -8.98
C ARG A 272 -7.02 -16.78 -10.32
N GLY A 273 -8.26 -16.29 -10.32
CA GLY A 273 -8.92 -15.66 -11.45
C GLY A 273 -9.92 -14.60 -10.99
N TYR A 274 -10.58 -13.94 -11.94
CA TYR A 274 -11.54 -12.89 -11.64
C TYR A 274 -12.84 -13.08 -12.40
N LEU A 275 -13.96 -12.82 -11.73
CA LEU A 275 -15.32 -12.87 -12.26
C LEU A 275 -15.93 -11.48 -12.34
N ASP A 276 -16.75 -11.23 -13.36
CA ASP A 276 -17.62 -10.06 -13.40
C ASP A 276 -18.89 -10.26 -12.54
N ARG A 277 -19.74 -9.23 -12.48
CA ARG A 277 -20.96 -9.24 -11.66
C ARG A 277 -22.06 -10.18 -12.12
N VAL A 278 -21.93 -10.76 -13.30
CA VAL A 278 -22.87 -11.76 -13.85
C VAL A 278 -22.28 -13.17 -13.91
N GLY A 279 -21.08 -13.34 -13.34
CA GLY A 279 -20.41 -14.64 -13.18
C GLY A 279 -19.57 -15.08 -14.38
N ASN A 280 -19.32 -14.20 -15.35
CA ASN A 280 -18.38 -14.52 -16.42
C ASN A 280 -16.95 -14.44 -15.94
N ILE A 281 -16.12 -15.37 -16.38
CA ILE A 281 -14.68 -15.34 -16.12
C ILE A 281 -14.06 -14.24 -16.98
N VAL A 282 -13.57 -13.19 -16.33
CA VAL A 282 -12.84 -12.07 -16.99
C VAL A 282 -11.37 -12.44 -17.13
N ILE A 283 -10.78 -13.02 -16.09
CA ILE A 283 -9.40 -13.48 -16.10
C ILE A 283 -9.38 -14.92 -15.58
N ASP A 284 -8.90 -15.84 -16.44
CA ASP A 284 -8.96 -17.28 -16.14
C ASP A 284 -7.80 -17.69 -15.22
N SER A 285 -8.13 -18.45 -14.19
CA SER A 285 -7.17 -19.11 -13.30
C SER A 285 -6.29 -20.17 -13.97
N LYS A 286 -6.51 -20.50 -15.26
CA LYS A 286 -5.63 -21.39 -16.04
C LYS A 286 -4.30 -20.76 -16.43
N ASN A 287 -4.17 -19.44 -16.35
CA ASN A 287 -2.88 -18.77 -16.54
C ASN A 287 -1.83 -19.32 -15.58
N ASP A 288 -0.54 -19.19 -15.91
CA ASP A 288 0.56 -19.62 -15.04
C ASP A 288 0.51 -18.86 -13.72
N ALA A 289 0.29 -17.55 -13.79
CA ALA A 289 0.07 -16.68 -12.65
C ALA A 289 -0.89 -15.53 -13.00
N VAL A 290 -1.68 -15.11 -12.01
CA VAL A 290 -2.51 -13.90 -12.05
C VAL A 290 -2.24 -13.12 -10.78
N TYR A 291 -1.85 -11.87 -10.92
CA TYR A 291 -1.49 -10.99 -9.81
C TYR A 291 -2.74 -10.34 -9.19
N PRO A 292 -2.66 -9.74 -8.00
CA PRO A 292 -3.78 -9.00 -7.45
C PRO A 292 -4.23 -7.88 -8.39
N MET A 293 -5.54 -7.61 -8.39
CA MET A 293 -6.12 -6.55 -9.18
C MET A 293 -5.75 -5.19 -8.60
N THR A 294 -5.30 -4.29 -9.45
CA THR A 294 -5.13 -2.87 -9.14
C THR A 294 -6.30 -2.06 -9.70
N GLU A 295 -6.31 -0.75 -9.46
CA GLU A 295 -7.28 0.17 -10.07
C GLU A 295 -7.28 0.09 -11.59
N PHE A 296 -6.14 -0.18 -12.20
CA PHE A 296 -5.93 -0.20 -13.64
C PHE A 296 -6.15 -1.58 -14.27
N GLY A 297 -5.89 -2.65 -13.52
CA GLY A 297 -5.90 -4.02 -14.01
C GLY A 297 -4.95 -4.93 -13.23
N THR A 298 -4.49 -6.00 -13.84
CA THR A 298 -3.57 -6.93 -13.21
C THR A 298 -2.55 -7.49 -14.19
N PHE A 299 -1.41 -7.91 -13.67
CA PHE A 299 -0.44 -8.68 -14.42
C PHE A 299 -0.87 -10.14 -14.55
N VAL A 300 -0.61 -10.69 -15.72
CA VAL A 300 -0.89 -12.09 -16.04
C VAL A 300 0.35 -12.71 -16.66
N ARG A 301 0.80 -13.83 -16.10
CA ARG A 301 1.84 -14.66 -16.70
C ARG A 301 1.19 -15.85 -17.41
N ASN A 302 1.54 -16.02 -18.66
CA ASN A 302 1.08 -17.15 -19.46
C ASN A 302 2.21 -17.66 -20.34
N LYS A 303 2.51 -18.98 -20.28
CA LYS A 303 3.63 -19.61 -20.97
C LYS A 303 4.97 -18.88 -20.71
N GLY A 304 5.19 -18.49 -19.45
CA GLY A 304 6.39 -17.79 -19.01
C GLY A 304 6.46 -16.30 -19.39
N LYS A 305 5.54 -15.79 -20.19
CA LYS A 305 5.51 -14.38 -20.62
C LYS A 305 4.57 -13.56 -19.75
N LEU A 306 5.02 -12.40 -19.33
CA LEU A 306 4.29 -11.46 -18.49
C LEU A 306 3.62 -10.39 -19.36
N GLY A 307 2.35 -10.13 -19.13
CA GLY A 307 1.60 -9.03 -19.73
C GLY A 307 0.67 -8.37 -18.72
N PHE A 308 0.12 -7.23 -19.06
CA PHE A 308 -0.84 -6.53 -18.21
C PHE A 308 -2.20 -6.49 -18.88
N VAL A 309 -3.24 -6.87 -18.15
CA VAL A 309 -4.64 -6.87 -18.63
C VAL A 309 -5.45 -5.86 -17.84
N ASN A 310 -6.34 -5.13 -18.52
CA ASN A 310 -7.28 -4.23 -17.86
C ASN A 310 -8.38 -5.03 -17.12
N ARG A 311 -9.27 -4.33 -16.43
CA ARG A 311 -10.40 -4.91 -15.70
C ARG A 311 -11.43 -5.64 -16.59
N LYS A 312 -11.33 -5.50 -17.93
CA LYS A 312 -12.14 -6.23 -18.90
C LYS A 312 -11.45 -7.48 -19.44
N GLY A 313 -10.25 -7.80 -18.93
CA GLY A 313 -9.45 -8.95 -19.39
C GLY A 313 -8.71 -8.73 -20.71
N GLN A 314 -8.63 -7.50 -21.20
CA GLN A 314 -7.94 -7.15 -22.44
C GLN A 314 -6.50 -6.78 -22.15
N TYR A 315 -5.55 -7.35 -22.90
CA TYR A 315 -4.14 -6.97 -22.77
C TYR A 315 -3.93 -5.51 -23.19
N LEU A 316 -3.43 -4.70 -22.27
CA LEU A 316 -2.90 -3.38 -22.52
C LEU A 316 -1.39 -3.45 -22.80
N ILE A 317 -0.64 -4.19 -21.99
CA ILE A 317 0.76 -4.53 -22.27
C ILE A 317 0.81 -5.96 -22.77
N ALA A 318 1.26 -6.13 -24.01
CA ALA A 318 1.36 -7.44 -24.65
C ALA A 318 2.32 -8.37 -23.86
N PRO A 319 2.05 -9.68 -23.78
CA PRO A 319 2.91 -10.63 -23.12
C PRO A 319 4.33 -10.64 -23.70
N GLY A 320 5.32 -10.39 -22.86
CA GLY A 320 6.74 -10.32 -23.20
C GLY A 320 7.64 -11.00 -22.18
N ASN A 321 8.94 -11.04 -22.47
CA ASN A 321 9.97 -11.57 -21.56
C ASN A 321 10.33 -10.53 -20.50
N TYR A 322 9.36 -10.22 -19.63
CA TYR A 322 9.50 -9.18 -18.62
C TYR A 322 9.58 -9.76 -17.22
N THR A 323 10.20 -9.02 -16.29
CA THR A 323 10.06 -9.16 -14.85
C THR A 323 9.49 -7.87 -14.27
N LEU A 324 8.69 -8.03 -13.20
CA LEU A 324 8.26 -6.95 -12.32
C LEU A 324 9.35 -6.68 -11.28
N ASP A 325 9.40 -5.48 -10.76
CA ASP A 325 10.13 -5.18 -9.54
C ASP A 325 9.26 -5.49 -8.30
N ASP A 326 9.89 -5.94 -7.23
CA ASP A 326 9.20 -6.24 -5.98
C ASP A 326 8.67 -4.94 -5.34
N GLY A 327 7.40 -4.91 -5.00
CA GLY A 327 6.77 -3.79 -4.30
C GLY A 327 6.13 -2.71 -5.16
N LEU A 328 6.15 -2.85 -6.49
CA LEU A 328 5.66 -1.83 -7.43
C LEU A 328 4.16 -1.69 -7.57
N LEU A 329 3.38 -2.64 -7.12
CA LEU A 329 1.92 -2.58 -7.33
C LEU A 329 1.21 -1.59 -6.40
N ASP A 330 1.98 -0.97 -5.52
CA ASP A 330 1.39 -0.23 -4.42
C ASP A 330 1.39 1.29 -4.56
N ASP A 331 2.17 1.88 -5.47
CA ASP A 331 2.38 3.33 -5.44
C ASP A 331 2.55 3.95 -6.82
N VAL A 332 1.79 3.51 -7.79
CA VAL A 332 2.06 3.98 -9.13
C VAL A 332 0.94 4.90 -9.55
N ASP A 333 1.28 6.14 -9.79
CA ASP A 333 0.41 7.15 -10.41
C ASP A 333 0.03 6.77 -11.86
N GLY A 334 -0.30 5.47 -12.06
CA GLY A 334 -0.69 4.89 -13.34
C GLY A 334 0.47 4.37 -14.21
N PHE A 335 1.69 4.31 -13.68
CA PHE A 335 2.85 3.75 -14.39
C PHE A 335 3.40 2.52 -13.70
N VAL A 336 4.12 1.69 -14.45
CA VAL A 336 4.82 0.51 -13.95
C VAL A 336 6.18 0.39 -14.65
N SER A 337 7.20 -0.01 -13.91
CA SER A 337 8.48 -0.39 -14.50
C SER A 337 8.54 -1.89 -14.76
N LEU A 338 9.05 -2.25 -15.92
CA LEU A 338 9.32 -3.63 -16.30
C LEU A 338 10.79 -3.77 -16.69
N LYS A 339 11.38 -4.89 -16.30
CA LYS A 339 12.73 -5.25 -16.75
C LYS A 339 12.64 -6.21 -17.93
N ASN A 340 13.28 -5.90 -19.03
CA ASN A 340 13.41 -6.80 -20.16
C ASN A 340 14.49 -7.83 -19.84
N LYS A 341 14.14 -9.13 -19.84
CA LYS A 341 15.07 -10.23 -19.56
C LYS A 341 16.14 -10.40 -20.62
N GLU A 342 15.92 -9.91 -21.84
CA GLU A 342 16.86 -10.09 -22.96
C GLU A 342 18.09 -9.16 -22.85
N ASN A 343 17.87 -7.91 -22.44
CA ASN A 343 18.95 -6.92 -22.30
C ASN A 343 19.23 -6.50 -20.85
N GLY A 344 18.44 -6.98 -19.89
CA GLY A 344 18.59 -6.66 -18.49
C GLY A 344 18.25 -5.21 -18.11
N LYS A 345 17.65 -4.44 -19.02
CA LYS A 345 17.33 -3.02 -18.80
C LYS A 345 15.87 -2.82 -18.42
N TRP A 346 15.63 -1.73 -17.70
CA TRP A 346 14.33 -1.27 -17.26
C TRP A 346 13.72 -0.29 -18.24
N GLY A 347 12.40 -0.37 -18.41
CA GLY A 347 11.55 0.58 -19.12
C GLY A 347 10.28 0.86 -18.30
N VAL A 348 9.52 1.87 -18.70
CA VAL A 348 8.28 2.27 -18.01
C VAL A 348 7.11 2.21 -18.97
N PHE A 349 6.00 1.70 -18.47
CA PHE A 349 4.73 1.56 -19.20
C PHE A 349 3.61 2.26 -18.45
N SER A 350 2.64 2.79 -19.19
CA SER A 350 1.38 3.23 -18.62
C SER A 350 0.47 2.02 -18.35
N MET A 351 -0.11 1.95 -17.16
CA MET A 351 -1.16 0.98 -16.84
C MET A 351 -2.55 1.44 -17.32
N VAL A 352 -2.68 2.69 -17.75
CA VAL A 352 -3.95 3.24 -18.26
C VAL A 352 -4.26 2.71 -19.66
N ASP A 353 -3.26 2.68 -20.54
CA ASP A 353 -3.41 2.32 -21.95
C ASP A 353 -2.34 1.37 -22.49
N GLY A 354 -1.37 0.98 -21.68
CA GLY A 354 -0.29 0.04 -22.03
C GLY A 354 0.84 0.64 -22.85
N ALA A 355 0.86 1.96 -23.06
CA ALA A 355 1.93 2.61 -23.82
C ALA A 355 3.27 2.49 -23.11
N GLN A 356 4.33 2.13 -23.83
CA GLN A 356 5.69 2.24 -23.34
C GLN A 356 6.11 3.70 -23.40
N VAL A 357 6.29 4.33 -22.23
CA VAL A 357 6.65 5.76 -22.10
C VAL A 357 8.14 5.98 -21.92
N ILE A 358 8.87 4.97 -21.45
CA ILE A 358 10.33 4.97 -21.34
C ILE A 358 10.86 3.64 -21.88
N ASP A 359 11.81 3.71 -22.82
CA ASP A 359 12.41 2.55 -23.44
C ASP A 359 13.25 1.72 -22.46
N PHE A 360 13.47 0.44 -22.78
CA PHE A 360 14.36 -0.47 -22.03
C PHE A 360 15.84 -0.08 -22.18
N ALA A 361 16.22 1.03 -21.55
CA ALA A 361 17.56 1.64 -21.68
C ALA A 361 18.24 1.93 -20.34
N TYR A 362 17.54 1.75 -19.21
CA TYR A 362 17.99 2.16 -17.90
C TYR A 362 18.40 0.97 -17.02
N ASP A 363 19.36 1.21 -16.13
CA ASP A 363 19.86 0.21 -15.18
C ASP A 363 18.94 0.04 -13.97
N GLY A 364 18.14 1.06 -13.68
CA GLY A 364 17.16 1.04 -12.61
C GLY A 364 16.08 2.10 -12.83
N VAL A 365 14.93 1.85 -12.24
CA VAL A 365 13.77 2.75 -12.18
C VAL A 365 13.25 2.70 -10.76
N GLN A 366 12.99 3.86 -10.15
CA GLN A 366 12.37 3.96 -8.84
C GLN A 366 11.29 5.04 -8.88
N PHE A 367 10.06 4.66 -8.60
CA PHE A 367 8.98 5.60 -8.35
C PHE A 367 9.13 6.16 -6.94
N LEU A 368 9.21 7.47 -6.84
CA LEU A 368 9.42 8.15 -5.55
C LEU A 368 8.11 8.64 -4.91
N GLY A 369 6.98 8.51 -5.62
CA GLY A 369 5.72 9.14 -5.25
C GLY A 369 5.71 10.65 -5.57
N SER A 370 4.59 11.32 -5.33
CA SER A 370 4.42 12.75 -5.63
C SER A 370 4.81 13.11 -7.07
N GLN A 371 4.53 12.21 -8.01
CA GLN A 371 4.80 12.35 -9.44
C GLN A 371 6.29 12.53 -9.76
N ARG A 372 7.15 11.80 -9.05
CA ARG A 372 8.60 11.81 -9.26
C ARG A 372 9.14 10.41 -9.49
N LEU A 373 9.90 10.28 -10.55
CA LEU A 373 10.54 9.05 -11.01
C LEU A 373 12.05 9.26 -11.02
N LEU A 374 12.79 8.27 -10.51
CA LEU A 374 14.24 8.25 -10.58
C LEU A 374 14.68 7.20 -11.60
N LEU A 375 15.42 7.62 -12.62
CA LEU A 375 16.02 6.74 -13.60
C LEU A 375 17.52 6.63 -13.33
N THR A 376 18.03 5.40 -13.26
CA THR A 376 19.46 5.14 -13.09
C THR A 376 20.08 4.74 -14.43
N LYS A 377 21.19 5.37 -14.80
CA LYS A 377 21.98 5.01 -15.97
C LYS A 377 23.48 5.22 -15.70
N GLY A 378 24.23 4.13 -15.68
CA GLY A 378 25.64 4.16 -15.29
C GLY A 378 25.81 4.60 -13.84
N ASP A 379 26.59 5.64 -13.62
CA ASP A 379 26.88 6.22 -12.29
C ASP A 379 25.95 7.37 -11.89
N LYS A 380 24.87 7.59 -12.63
CA LYS A 380 23.96 8.73 -12.47
C LYS A 380 22.52 8.31 -12.24
N ASN A 381 21.88 9.02 -11.35
CA ASN A 381 20.43 9.03 -11.14
C ASN A 381 19.84 10.33 -11.70
N MET A 382 18.78 10.20 -12.47
CA MET A 382 18.04 11.32 -13.06
C MET A 382 16.66 11.40 -12.46
N LEU A 383 16.32 12.54 -11.85
CA LEU A 383 14.98 12.80 -11.33
C LEU A 383 14.12 13.35 -12.47
N ILE A 384 13.00 12.70 -12.70
CA ILE A 384 12.04 13.04 -13.76
C ILE A 384 10.71 13.44 -13.12
N ASN A 385 10.07 14.44 -13.67
CA ASN A 385 8.69 14.78 -13.37
C ASN A 385 7.77 13.89 -14.23
N GLU A 386 6.99 13.02 -13.62
CA GLU A 386 6.09 12.10 -14.32
C GLU A 386 4.96 12.84 -15.05
N GLU A 387 4.49 13.94 -14.47
CA GLU A 387 3.38 14.70 -15.02
C GLU A 387 3.74 15.40 -16.34
N THR A 388 4.98 15.90 -16.43
CA THR A 388 5.44 16.63 -17.62
C THR A 388 6.42 15.82 -18.47
N GLY A 389 6.98 14.72 -17.94
CA GLY A 389 8.08 13.99 -18.55
C GLY A 389 9.41 14.78 -18.58
N ALA A 390 9.48 15.89 -17.85
CA ALA A 390 10.65 16.77 -17.86
C ALA A 390 11.75 16.28 -16.92
N PHE A 391 13.00 16.46 -17.36
CA PHE A 391 14.17 16.29 -16.51
C PHE A 391 14.21 17.36 -15.43
N VAL A 392 14.38 16.96 -14.16
CA VAL A 392 14.38 17.87 -13.00
C VAL A 392 15.81 18.07 -12.48
N ALA A 393 16.51 17.00 -12.16
CA ALA A 393 17.83 17.05 -11.55
C ALA A 393 18.61 15.75 -11.77
N GLU A 394 19.93 15.82 -11.62
CA GLU A 394 20.85 14.69 -11.70
C GLU A 394 21.65 14.53 -10.40
N PHE A 395 21.87 13.30 -9.98
CA PHE A 395 22.59 12.94 -8.76
C PHE A 395 23.51 11.73 -8.99
N PRO A 396 24.62 11.63 -8.25
CA PRO A 396 25.41 10.40 -8.24
C PRO A 396 24.62 9.21 -7.68
N THR A 397 24.87 8.00 -8.17
CA THR A 397 24.24 6.77 -7.65
C THR A 397 24.63 6.44 -6.20
N SER A 398 25.71 7.08 -5.69
CA SER A 398 26.08 7.01 -4.26
C SER A 398 25.09 7.72 -3.34
N VAL A 399 24.20 8.57 -3.86
CA VAL A 399 23.16 9.25 -3.09
C VAL A 399 21.89 8.37 -3.12
N LYS A 400 21.49 7.93 -1.92
CA LYS A 400 20.26 7.17 -1.70
C LYS A 400 19.11 8.11 -1.44
N TRP A 401 17.93 7.74 -1.91
CA TRP A 401 16.71 8.51 -1.78
C TRP A 401 15.66 7.72 -1.02
N MET A 402 14.94 8.41 -0.14
CA MET A 402 13.66 7.94 0.36
C MET A 402 12.56 8.36 -0.63
N ALA A 403 11.50 7.60 -0.75
CA ALA A 403 10.34 8.04 -1.51
C ALA A 403 9.76 9.34 -0.93
N PHE A 404 9.26 10.22 -1.81
CA PHE A 404 8.49 11.40 -1.37
C PHE A 404 7.20 10.97 -0.69
N LEU A 405 6.73 9.77 -1.03
CA LEU A 405 5.41 9.29 -0.67
C LEU A 405 4.35 10.27 -1.16
N LEU A 406 3.68 10.96 -0.25
CA LEU A 406 2.59 11.90 -0.56
C LEU A 406 2.96 13.35 -0.21
N ASP A 407 4.24 13.62 0.04
CA ASP A 407 4.74 14.92 0.47
C ASP A 407 5.60 15.57 -0.61
N ASP A 408 5.85 16.87 -0.46
CA ASP A 408 6.72 17.64 -1.35
C ASP A 408 8.20 17.55 -0.99
N TYR A 409 8.54 16.89 0.13
CA TYR A 409 9.89 16.78 0.65
C TYR A 409 10.27 15.33 0.90
N THR A 410 11.59 15.05 0.80
CA THR A 410 12.13 13.74 1.14
C THR A 410 13.57 13.83 1.66
N TRP A 411 14.04 12.71 2.21
CA TRP A 411 15.41 12.55 2.65
C TRP A 411 16.28 11.92 1.57
N CYS A 412 17.49 12.44 1.44
CA CYS A 412 18.58 11.83 0.71
C CYS A 412 19.78 11.67 1.64
N TRP A 413 20.58 10.65 1.43
CA TRP A 413 21.82 10.44 2.19
C TRP A 413 22.85 9.69 1.35
N ASN A 414 24.12 9.86 1.70
CA ASN A 414 25.23 9.12 1.11
C ASN A 414 25.69 7.94 2.01
N ASP A 415 26.71 7.22 1.59
CA ASP A 415 27.26 6.07 2.33
C ASP A 415 27.83 6.47 3.71
N LYS A 416 28.16 7.75 3.93
CA LYS A 416 28.59 8.30 5.23
C LYS A 416 27.41 8.65 6.14
N LYS A 417 26.18 8.39 5.70
CA LYS A 417 24.94 8.80 6.41
C LYS A 417 24.85 10.31 6.65
N GLU A 418 25.30 11.09 5.70
CA GLU A 418 25.09 12.53 5.69
C GLU A 418 23.70 12.81 5.14
N TYR A 419 22.75 13.13 6.00
CA TYR A 419 21.34 13.30 5.66
C TYR A 419 21.05 14.71 5.13
N THR A 420 20.25 14.79 4.10
CA THR A 420 19.85 16.04 3.43
C THR A 420 18.37 15.98 3.11
N ILE A 421 17.63 17.04 3.39
CA ILE A 421 16.24 17.21 2.93
C ILE A 421 16.27 17.91 1.57
N VAL A 422 15.53 17.37 0.64
CA VAL A 422 15.32 17.94 -0.70
C VAL A 422 13.84 18.07 -1.01
N ASP A 423 13.47 19.04 -1.85
CA ASP A 423 12.13 19.18 -2.38
C ASP A 423 11.93 18.34 -3.66
N ARG A 424 10.71 18.37 -4.21
CA ARG A 424 10.32 17.69 -5.46
C ARG A 424 11.11 18.13 -6.69
N ASN A 425 11.82 19.27 -6.61
CA ASN A 425 12.70 19.75 -7.66
C ASN A 425 14.17 19.41 -7.40
N GLY A 426 14.44 18.56 -6.38
CA GLY A 426 15.78 18.17 -5.98
C GLY A 426 16.57 19.29 -5.31
N GLN A 427 15.94 20.39 -4.93
CA GLN A 427 16.61 21.50 -4.28
C GLN A 427 16.79 21.21 -2.78
N VAL A 428 17.99 21.47 -2.29
CA VAL A 428 18.33 21.24 -0.89
C VAL A 428 17.61 22.25 0.01
N GLN A 429 16.85 21.76 0.96
CA GLN A 429 16.15 22.53 1.98
C GLN A 429 16.96 22.58 3.29
N TYR A 430 17.57 21.44 3.67
CA TYR A 430 18.33 21.32 4.90
C TYR A 430 19.46 20.28 4.75
N ARG A 431 20.61 20.54 5.37
CA ARG A 431 21.71 19.56 5.51
C ARG A 431 22.01 19.34 6.98
N ALA A 432 21.93 18.10 7.42
CA ALA A 432 22.29 17.75 8.79
C ALA A 432 23.81 17.79 8.97
N ALA A 433 24.26 18.21 10.17
CA ALA A 433 25.66 18.07 10.54
C ALA A 433 26.04 16.60 10.64
N ALA A 434 27.28 16.26 10.32
CA ALA A 434 27.78 14.88 10.35
C ALA A 434 27.55 14.22 11.71
N GLY A 435 26.91 13.04 11.72
CA GLY A 435 26.59 12.28 12.93
C GLY A 435 25.47 12.85 13.81
N GLN A 436 24.82 13.92 13.40
CA GLN A 436 23.67 14.49 14.11
C GLN A 436 22.45 13.57 14.02
N ILE A 437 22.18 13.03 12.85
CA ILE A 437 21.05 12.17 12.57
C ILE A 437 21.51 10.72 12.50
N GLN A 438 20.78 9.83 13.17
CA GLN A 438 21.02 8.39 13.14
C GLN A 438 20.06 7.67 12.19
N ASP A 439 18.81 8.17 12.09
CA ASP A 439 17.75 7.56 11.26
C ASP A 439 16.66 8.59 10.98
N VAL A 440 15.88 8.35 9.94
CA VAL A 440 14.78 9.22 9.50
C VAL A 440 13.59 8.40 9.01
N LYS A 441 12.39 9.00 9.06
CA LYS A 441 11.18 8.45 8.45
C LYS A 441 10.65 9.39 7.38
N GLY A 442 9.66 8.95 6.60
CA GLY A 442 9.07 9.75 5.53
C GLY A 442 8.35 11.00 6.04
N PHE A 443 8.26 11.98 5.18
CA PHE A 443 7.53 13.22 5.44
C PHE A 443 6.01 13.03 5.42
N ARG A 444 5.33 13.83 6.23
CA ARG A 444 3.86 14.04 6.21
C ARG A 444 3.59 15.50 6.55
N ASN A 445 2.86 16.19 5.67
CA ASN A 445 2.55 17.63 5.83
C ASN A 445 3.79 18.50 6.13
N GLY A 446 4.91 18.23 5.44
CA GLY A 446 6.17 18.98 5.61
C GLY A 446 6.94 18.64 6.90
N LEU A 447 6.51 17.62 7.66
CA LEU A 447 7.10 17.21 8.92
C LEU A 447 7.60 15.75 8.84
N THR A 448 8.69 15.44 9.56
CA THR A 448 9.33 14.13 9.50
C THR A 448 9.84 13.70 10.88
N PRO A 449 9.64 12.42 11.27
CA PRO A 449 10.33 11.87 12.44
C PRO A 449 11.82 11.69 12.16
N VAL A 450 12.64 12.14 13.10
CA VAL A 450 14.10 12.10 13.00
C VAL A 450 14.70 11.56 14.30
N LYS A 451 15.59 10.59 14.17
CA LYS A 451 16.30 9.98 15.28
C LYS A 451 17.68 10.60 15.46
N THR A 452 17.97 10.99 16.69
CA THR A 452 19.28 11.42 17.13
C THR A 452 19.80 10.48 18.23
N LYS A 453 20.96 10.80 18.80
CA LYS A 453 21.50 10.05 19.96
C LYS A 453 20.58 10.07 21.19
N THR A 454 19.72 11.07 21.31
CA THR A 454 18.80 11.21 22.46
C THR A 454 17.43 10.59 22.24
N GLY A 455 17.12 10.16 21.01
CA GLY A 455 15.86 9.54 20.65
C GLY A 455 15.23 10.15 19.41
N TRP A 456 13.96 9.83 19.19
CA TRP A 456 13.13 10.37 18.10
C TRP A 456 12.52 11.71 18.47
N GLY A 457 12.47 12.62 17.51
CA GLY A 457 11.76 13.90 17.53
C GLY A 457 11.05 14.12 16.18
N ILE A 458 10.39 15.26 16.03
CA ILE A 458 9.75 15.69 14.77
C ILE A 458 10.39 16.99 14.33
N MET A 459 10.77 17.03 13.07
CA MET A 459 11.45 18.17 12.43
C MET A 459 10.66 18.62 11.21
N ASP A 460 10.68 19.91 10.88
CA ASP A 460 10.17 20.42 9.62
C ASP A 460 11.21 20.27 8.48
N HIS A 461 10.79 20.58 7.27
CA HIS A 461 11.67 20.51 6.09
C HIS A 461 12.83 21.52 6.11
N GLN A 462 12.80 22.54 6.96
CA GLN A 462 13.87 23.52 7.15
C GLN A 462 14.87 23.12 8.24
N GLY A 463 14.66 21.97 8.89
CA GLY A 463 15.53 21.47 9.95
C GLY A 463 15.21 22.00 11.35
N GLN A 464 14.03 22.62 11.55
CA GLN A 464 13.60 23.11 12.84
C GLN A 464 12.83 22.03 13.61
N TRP A 465 13.15 21.87 14.90
CA TRP A 465 12.49 20.92 15.76
C TRP A 465 11.11 21.43 16.20
N ILE A 466 10.04 20.74 15.73
CA ILE A 466 8.68 20.90 16.24
C ILE A 466 8.54 20.14 17.56
N VAL A 467 9.09 18.92 17.60
CA VAL A 467 9.18 18.09 18.81
C VAL A 467 10.63 17.68 19.02
N LYS A 468 11.22 18.06 20.16
CA LYS A 468 12.62 17.76 20.45
C LYS A 468 12.84 16.25 20.58
N PRO A 469 14.00 15.72 20.14
CA PRO A 469 14.29 14.30 20.17
C PRO A 469 14.50 13.78 21.60
N GLN A 470 13.60 12.92 22.04
CA GLN A 470 13.61 12.28 23.35
C GLN A 470 12.78 11.00 23.44
N TYR A 471 12.05 10.65 22.41
CA TYR A 471 11.11 9.55 22.42
C TYR A 471 11.73 8.26 21.86
N LYS A 472 11.19 7.10 22.26
CA LYS A 472 11.66 5.80 21.77
C LYS A 472 11.26 5.53 20.34
N ASP A 473 10.09 6.02 19.93
CA ASP A 473 9.60 5.93 18.56
C ASP A 473 8.52 6.97 18.29
N ILE A 474 8.32 7.29 17.01
CA ILE A 474 7.27 8.20 16.52
C ILE A 474 6.77 7.68 15.19
N THR A 475 5.44 7.62 15.02
CA THR A 475 4.78 7.32 13.76
C THR A 475 3.83 8.45 13.41
N MET A 476 3.98 9.04 12.21
CA MET A 476 3.03 10.03 11.69
C MET A 476 1.70 9.34 11.37
N VAL A 477 0.60 10.00 11.68
CA VAL A 477 -0.77 9.46 11.51
C VAL A 477 -1.65 10.40 10.70
#